data_ef572f63098f3d769355aeaf55cc8583
#
_entry.id   ef572f63098f3d769355aeaf55cc8583
#
_cell.length_a   1.000
_cell.length_b   1.000
_cell.length_c   1.000
_cell.angle_alpha   90.00
_cell.angle_beta   90.00
_cell.angle_gamma   90.00
#
_symmetry.space_group_name_H-M   'P 1'
#
loop_
_entity.id
_entity.type
_entity.pdbx_description
1 polymer ?
#
loop_
_entity_poly.entity_id
_entity_poly.type
_entity_poly.pdbx_seq_one_letter_code
_entity_poly.pdbx_strand_id
1 'polypeptide(L)'
;MKLWKRLLAIPIAASLVMGLLPAPALAEDTAHSHPICGEAHTDIGDHTGDNCKDATWTAWDGTSTITYDTNNTAYVYLEKDATRESRLEVKAGYTLYLCLNGQKLESSLTSSASQGMSQVINVSNGAKFILCDCKGGGTITHSSGAKGKGVRVGGSDPAAATFSMYGGTISGNHADDPRSGAGGAGVEIQNGTFKMYGGTISDNYEENAGSNYGGGGVCAHTSGTFTMYGGIISDNQSVTDAGGVTVV
;
A
#
# COMPACT_ATOMS: atom_id res chain seq x y z
N MET A 1 52.22 49.72 57.43
CA MET A 1 51.25 50.02 56.35
C MET A 1 50.75 48.71 55.75
N LYS A 2 49.57 48.22 56.11
CA LYS A 2 48.94 47.01 55.55
C LYS A 2 47.61 47.46 54.93
N LEU A 3 47.53 47.42 53.62
CA LEU A 3 46.26 47.63 52.89
C LEU A 3 45.44 46.31 52.94
N TRP A 4 44.27 46.43 53.51
CA TRP A 4 43.25 45.40 53.41
C TRP A 4 42.45 45.58 52.13
N LYS A 5 42.47 44.60 51.22
CA LYS A 5 41.58 44.50 50.11
C LYS A 5 40.31 43.79 50.58
N ARG A 6 39.19 44.49 50.58
CA ARG A 6 37.85 43.90 50.77
C ARG A 6 37.40 43.30 49.46
N LEU A 7 37.21 42.00 49.44
CA LEU A 7 36.49 41.30 48.35
C LEU A 7 35.01 41.49 48.61
N LEU A 8 34.34 42.14 47.68
CA LEU A 8 32.86 42.15 47.58
C LEU A 8 32.43 40.87 46.89
N ALA A 9 31.70 40.02 47.60
CA ALA A 9 31.00 38.88 47.05
C ALA A 9 29.67 39.39 46.44
N ILE A 10 29.48 39.21 45.13
CA ILE A 10 28.25 39.48 44.42
C ILE A 10 27.45 38.15 44.43
N PRO A 11 26.22 38.09 44.96
CA PRO A 11 25.40 36.92 44.83
C PRO A 11 24.84 36.87 43.41
N ILE A 12 25.22 35.84 42.65
CA ILE A 12 24.61 35.51 41.37
C ILE A 12 23.28 34.78 41.72
N ALA A 13 22.18 35.51 41.59
CA ALA A 13 20.86 34.94 41.59
C ALA A 13 20.64 34.21 40.22
N ALA A 14 20.79 32.90 40.23
CA ALA A 14 20.41 32.09 39.07
C ALA A 14 18.87 32.02 38.98
N SER A 15 18.28 32.84 38.18
CA SER A 15 16.88 32.72 37.78
C SER A 15 16.70 31.51 36.88
N LEU A 16 16.22 30.43 37.43
CA LEU A 16 15.79 29.26 36.66
C LEU A 16 14.50 29.63 35.90
N VAL A 17 14.63 30.13 34.68
CA VAL A 17 13.51 30.26 33.75
C VAL A 17 13.21 28.85 33.26
N MET A 18 12.27 28.20 33.89
CA MET A 18 11.60 27.03 33.25
C MET A 18 10.82 27.56 32.06
N GLY A 19 11.47 27.56 30.90
CA GLY A 19 10.78 27.70 29.62
C GLY A 19 9.83 26.50 29.47
N LEU A 20 8.52 26.76 29.58
CA LEU A 20 7.53 25.85 29.02
C LEU A 20 7.88 25.73 27.54
N LEU A 21 8.49 24.62 27.17
CA LEU A 21 8.53 24.20 25.79
C LEU A 21 7.07 24.03 25.36
N PRO A 22 6.62 24.72 24.31
CA PRO A 22 5.31 24.41 23.77
C PRO A 22 5.32 22.92 23.43
N ALA A 23 4.33 22.19 23.95
CA ALA A 23 4.08 20.84 23.46
C ALA A 23 4.04 20.89 21.92
N PRO A 24 4.67 19.95 21.21
CA PRO A 24 4.51 19.90 19.78
C PRO A 24 3.01 19.90 19.51
N ALA A 25 2.52 20.96 18.87
CA ALA A 25 1.18 20.94 18.31
C ALA A 25 1.14 19.70 17.44
N LEU A 26 0.26 18.76 17.79
CA LEU A 26 -0.11 17.71 16.87
C LEU A 26 -0.53 18.48 15.62
N ALA A 27 0.19 18.28 14.53
CA ALA A 27 -0.18 18.87 13.27
C ALA A 27 -1.62 18.42 13.04
N GLU A 28 -2.56 19.35 13.09
CA GLU A 28 -3.90 19.12 12.60
C GLU A 28 -3.71 18.64 11.18
N ASP A 29 -4.24 17.45 10.91
CA ASP A 29 -4.21 16.82 9.60
C ASP A 29 -5.00 17.72 8.65
N THR A 30 -4.29 18.71 8.09
CA THR A 30 -4.86 19.60 7.10
C THR A 30 -5.29 18.73 5.93
N ALA A 31 -6.55 18.83 5.56
CA ALA A 31 -7.22 18.11 4.48
C ALA A 31 -6.23 17.70 3.38
N HIS A 32 -5.94 16.41 3.31
CA HIS A 32 -5.02 15.86 2.33
C HIS A 32 -5.64 16.00 0.95
N SER A 33 -4.98 16.77 0.09
CA SER A 33 -5.27 16.78 -1.34
C SER A 33 -4.54 15.60 -1.97
N HIS A 34 -5.28 14.67 -2.52
CA HIS A 34 -4.72 13.54 -3.26
C HIS A 34 -4.90 13.76 -4.76
N PRO A 35 -3.87 13.51 -5.57
CA PRO A 35 -3.92 13.75 -7.02
C PRO A 35 -4.79 12.76 -7.79
N ILE A 36 -5.61 11.96 -7.14
CA ILE A 36 -6.49 10.99 -7.78
C ILE A 36 -7.92 11.47 -7.72
N CYS A 37 -8.41 11.90 -8.85
CA CYS A 37 -9.80 12.20 -9.06
C CYS A 37 -10.50 10.95 -9.58
N GLY A 38 -11.19 10.19 -8.97
CA GLY A 38 -12.03 9.02 -9.32
C GLY A 38 -12.29 8.65 -10.78
N GLU A 39 -11.63 9.26 -11.75
CA GLU A 39 -11.75 9.00 -13.17
C GLU A 39 -10.48 8.33 -13.74
N ALA A 40 -10.67 7.51 -14.77
CA ALA A 40 -9.58 6.89 -15.50
C ALA A 40 -8.85 7.94 -16.35
N HIS A 41 -7.74 8.46 -15.85
CA HIS A 41 -6.85 9.28 -16.67
C HIS A 41 -5.92 8.38 -17.48
N THR A 42 -5.76 8.71 -18.75
CA THR A 42 -4.84 8.00 -19.65
C THR A 42 -3.39 8.48 -19.48
N ASP A 43 -3.20 9.63 -18.83
CA ASP A 43 -1.90 10.27 -18.70
C ASP A 43 -1.51 10.51 -17.24
N ILE A 44 -0.25 10.17 -16.91
CA ILE A 44 0.38 10.47 -15.62
C ILE A 44 0.57 11.98 -15.56
N GLY A 45 -0.15 12.65 -14.67
CA GLY A 45 0.10 14.07 -14.34
C GLY A 45 -0.96 15.08 -14.69
N ASP A 46 -2.01 14.73 -15.41
CA ASP A 46 -3.10 15.68 -15.69
C ASP A 46 -4.30 15.46 -14.74
N HIS A 47 -4.14 15.96 -13.52
CA HIS A 47 -5.21 16.01 -12.52
C HIS A 47 -5.85 17.41 -12.42
N THR A 48 -5.68 18.23 -13.46
CA THR A 48 -6.17 19.61 -13.52
C THR A 48 -7.50 19.77 -14.26
N GLY A 49 -8.08 18.67 -14.73
CA GLY A 49 -9.36 18.69 -15.44
C GLY A 49 -10.55 19.02 -14.54
N ASP A 50 -11.59 19.65 -15.10
CA ASP A 50 -12.83 20.03 -14.41
C ASP A 50 -13.59 18.86 -13.74
N ASN A 51 -13.23 17.62 -14.05
CA ASN A 51 -13.82 16.39 -13.51
C ASN A 51 -13.05 15.82 -12.29
N CYS A 52 -11.86 16.34 -11.99
CA CYS A 52 -11.12 16.00 -10.79
C CYS A 52 -11.70 16.77 -9.59
N LYS A 53 -12.80 16.26 -9.06
CA LYS A 53 -13.37 16.82 -7.82
C LYS A 53 -12.57 16.33 -6.64
N ASP A 54 -12.23 17.24 -5.73
CA ASP A 54 -11.63 16.89 -4.46
C ASP A 54 -12.54 15.93 -3.70
N ALA A 55 -12.18 14.68 -3.65
CA ALA A 55 -12.85 13.71 -2.80
C ALA A 55 -12.44 13.98 -1.34
N THR A 56 -13.40 13.85 -0.43
CA THR A 56 -13.08 13.91 0.99
C THR A 56 -12.49 12.58 1.42
N TRP A 57 -11.22 12.61 1.83
CA TRP A 57 -10.54 11.44 2.33
C TRP A 57 -10.71 11.30 3.84
N THR A 58 -10.90 10.07 4.29
CA THR A 58 -11.08 9.74 5.70
C THR A 58 -9.84 9.02 6.23
N ALA A 59 -9.37 9.45 7.39
CA ALA A 59 -8.30 8.77 8.11
C ALA A 59 -8.70 7.33 8.45
N TRP A 60 -7.80 6.39 8.24
CA TRP A 60 -8.00 4.98 8.52
C TRP A 60 -6.79 4.39 9.25
N ASP A 61 -7.06 3.67 10.35
CA ASP A 61 -6.04 3.06 11.20
C ASP A 61 -5.40 1.79 10.59
N GLY A 62 -5.81 1.39 9.40
CA GLY A 62 -5.35 0.19 8.72
C GLY A 62 -6.00 -1.12 9.17
N THR A 63 -6.76 -1.14 10.27
CA THR A 63 -7.32 -2.37 10.86
C THR A 63 -8.83 -2.37 10.98
N SER A 64 -9.45 -1.23 11.26
CA SER A 64 -10.89 -1.08 11.40
C SER A 64 -11.64 -1.35 10.08
N THR A 65 -12.94 -1.55 10.18
CA THR A 65 -13.80 -1.69 9.01
C THR A 65 -13.90 -0.37 8.25
N ILE A 66 -13.65 -0.39 6.94
CA ILE A 66 -13.82 0.76 6.08
C ILE A 66 -15.32 1.03 5.88
N THR A 67 -15.70 2.30 6.07
CA THR A 67 -17.06 2.77 5.78
C THR A 67 -17.12 3.27 4.34
N TYR A 68 -18.10 2.80 3.60
CA TYR A 68 -18.36 3.19 2.23
C TYR A 68 -19.56 4.12 2.16
N ASP A 69 -19.58 5.00 1.20
CA ASP A 69 -20.72 5.90 0.91
C ASP A 69 -21.91 5.14 0.28
N THR A 70 -22.96 5.86 -0.06
CA THR A 70 -24.18 5.31 -0.69
C THR A 70 -23.94 4.76 -2.10
N ASN A 71 -22.80 5.08 -2.73
CA ASN A 71 -22.38 4.56 -4.04
C ASN A 71 -21.38 3.41 -3.91
N ASN A 72 -21.24 2.82 -2.70
CA ASN A 72 -20.26 1.79 -2.38
C ASN A 72 -18.81 2.24 -2.64
N THR A 73 -18.51 3.51 -2.44
CA THR A 73 -17.18 4.09 -2.68
C THR A 73 -16.60 4.59 -1.35
N ALA A 74 -15.31 4.34 -1.14
CA ALA A 74 -14.59 4.85 0.01
C ALA A 74 -13.25 5.47 -0.43
N TYR A 75 -12.91 6.60 0.17
CA TYR A 75 -11.63 7.28 0.05
C TYR A 75 -10.99 7.30 1.43
N VAL A 76 -9.91 6.54 1.60
CA VAL A 76 -9.23 6.44 2.89
C VAL A 76 -7.72 6.62 2.75
N TYR A 77 -7.09 7.19 3.77
CA TYR A 77 -5.64 7.24 3.87
C TYR A 77 -5.16 6.62 5.19
N LEU A 78 -4.00 5.98 5.16
CA LEU A 78 -3.38 5.44 6.38
C LEU A 78 -2.87 6.57 7.27
N GLU A 79 -3.28 6.58 8.54
CA GLU A 79 -2.77 7.51 9.54
C GLU A 79 -1.39 7.11 10.04
N LYS A 80 -1.13 5.81 10.09
CA LYS A 80 0.07 5.18 10.66
C LYS A 80 0.31 3.82 10.05
N ASP A 81 1.49 3.27 10.29
CA ASP A 81 1.78 1.87 9.98
C ASP A 81 0.75 0.94 10.64
N ALA A 82 0.31 -0.04 9.90
CA ALA A 82 -0.70 -0.99 10.36
C ALA A 82 -0.35 -2.43 9.99
N THR A 83 -0.51 -3.34 10.95
CA THR A 83 -0.38 -4.77 10.73
C THR A 83 -1.75 -5.43 10.84
N ARG A 84 -2.13 -6.19 9.83
CA ARG A 84 -3.40 -6.89 9.73
C ARG A 84 -3.25 -8.38 9.97
N GLU A 85 -4.16 -8.93 10.75
CA GLU A 85 -4.32 -10.38 10.96
C GLU A 85 -5.36 -10.99 10.00
N SER A 86 -5.92 -10.17 9.11
CA SER A 86 -6.85 -10.57 8.06
C SER A 86 -6.59 -9.75 6.81
N ARG A 87 -6.81 -10.34 5.64
CA ARG A 87 -6.68 -9.59 4.38
C ARG A 87 -7.65 -8.41 4.32
N LEU A 88 -7.24 -7.35 3.65
CA LEU A 88 -8.16 -6.29 3.24
C LEU A 88 -8.99 -6.79 2.05
N GLU A 89 -10.29 -6.88 2.21
CA GLU A 89 -11.20 -7.31 1.16
C GLU A 89 -11.89 -6.11 0.51
N VAL A 90 -11.66 -5.88 -0.78
CA VAL A 90 -12.48 -4.98 -1.60
C VAL A 90 -13.59 -5.83 -2.22
N LYS A 91 -14.80 -5.71 -1.70
CA LYS A 91 -15.94 -6.57 -2.04
C LYS A 91 -16.49 -6.28 -3.44
N ALA A 92 -17.12 -7.27 -4.05
CA ALA A 92 -17.81 -7.13 -5.33
C ALA A 92 -18.78 -5.95 -5.33
N GLY A 93 -18.72 -5.10 -6.36
CA GLY A 93 -19.54 -3.90 -6.47
C GLY A 93 -19.06 -2.70 -5.65
N TYR A 94 -17.92 -2.80 -4.95
CA TYR A 94 -17.34 -1.71 -4.17
C TYR A 94 -16.12 -1.11 -4.85
N THR A 95 -15.90 0.17 -4.61
CA THR A 95 -14.72 0.91 -5.06
C THR A 95 -13.96 1.44 -3.85
N LEU A 96 -12.69 1.06 -3.73
CA LEU A 96 -11.80 1.53 -2.67
C LEU A 96 -10.67 2.36 -3.26
N TYR A 97 -10.57 3.61 -2.83
CA TYR A 97 -9.40 4.46 -3.00
C TYR A 97 -8.59 4.42 -1.69
N LEU A 98 -7.36 3.94 -1.75
CA LEU A 98 -6.44 3.87 -0.62
C LEU A 98 -5.19 4.69 -0.92
N CYS A 99 -4.91 5.67 -0.07
CA CYS A 99 -3.62 6.34 -0.02
C CYS A 99 -2.78 5.76 1.12
N LEU A 100 -1.58 5.31 0.81
CA LEU A 100 -0.67 4.82 1.84
C LEU A 100 -0.13 5.95 2.72
N ASN A 101 -0.11 7.20 2.22
CA ASN A 101 0.31 8.38 3.00
C ASN A 101 1.71 8.23 3.63
N GLY A 102 2.61 7.51 2.95
CA GLY A 102 3.94 7.19 3.43
C GLY A 102 4.00 6.07 4.47
N GLN A 103 2.88 5.41 4.77
CA GLN A 103 2.78 4.40 5.81
C GLN A 103 2.84 2.98 5.24
N LYS A 104 3.11 2.02 6.13
CA LYS A 104 3.17 0.61 5.78
C LYS A 104 1.85 -0.09 6.13
N LEU A 105 1.26 -0.78 5.15
CA LEU A 105 0.19 -1.73 5.35
C LEU A 105 0.76 -3.14 5.27
N GLU A 106 0.87 -3.78 6.41
CA GLU A 106 1.51 -5.07 6.59
C GLU A 106 0.50 -6.16 6.93
N SER A 107 0.72 -7.38 6.43
CA SER A 107 -0.07 -8.55 6.81
C SER A 107 0.77 -9.55 7.59
N SER A 108 0.27 -10.01 8.74
CA SER A 108 0.86 -11.12 9.49
C SER A 108 0.30 -12.50 9.06
N LEU A 109 -0.58 -12.52 8.08
CA LEU A 109 -1.11 -13.78 7.55
C LEU A 109 0.00 -14.62 6.92
N THR A 110 -0.07 -15.91 7.18
CA THR A 110 0.78 -16.90 6.51
C THR A 110 -0.11 -17.88 5.77
N SER A 111 0.21 -18.12 4.49
CA SER A 111 -0.46 -19.15 3.73
C SER A 111 -0.22 -20.51 4.39
N SER A 112 -1.28 -21.27 4.58
CA SER A 112 -1.17 -22.71 4.81
C SER A 112 -1.41 -23.44 3.50
N ALA A 113 -0.73 -24.53 3.28
CA ALA A 113 -0.83 -25.36 2.06
C ALA A 113 -2.28 -25.75 1.68
N SER A 114 -3.24 -25.59 2.58
CA SER A 114 -4.65 -25.93 2.36
C SER A 114 -5.56 -24.74 2.04
N GLN A 115 -5.13 -23.49 2.26
CA GLN A 115 -6.02 -22.33 2.10
C GLN A 115 -5.55 -21.25 1.13
N GLY A 116 -4.26 -21.18 0.83
CA GLY A 116 -3.67 -20.36 -0.25
C GLY A 116 -4.16 -18.92 -0.38
N MET A 117 -4.63 -18.29 0.69
CA MET A 117 -5.34 -17.01 0.64
C MET A 117 -4.77 -15.99 1.61
N SER A 118 -3.46 -15.85 1.65
CA SER A 118 -2.78 -14.88 2.51
C SER A 118 -2.28 -13.68 1.72
N GLN A 119 -3.11 -13.08 0.91
CA GLN A 119 -2.79 -11.78 0.30
C GLN A 119 -3.06 -10.64 1.29
N VAL A 120 -2.26 -9.57 1.21
CA VAL A 120 -2.51 -8.36 1.99
C VAL A 120 -3.84 -7.74 1.57
N ILE A 121 -4.07 -7.62 0.24
CA ILE A 121 -5.29 -7.07 -0.33
C ILE A 121 -5.88 -8.04 -1.35
N ASN A 122 -7.19 -8.31 -1.21
CA ASN A 122 -7.98 -9.05 -2.21
C ASN A 122 -8.98 -8.12 -2.87
N VAL A 123 -8.90 -8.03 -4.20
CA VAL A 123 -9.88 -7.29 -5.02
C VAL A 123 -10.82 -8.30 -5.64
N SER A 124 -12.00 -8.45 -5.05
CA SER A 124 -13.01 -9.41 -5.49
C SER A 124 -13.54 -9.09 -6.90
N ASN A 125 -14.07 -10.09 -7.58
CA ASN A 125 -14.69 -9.92 -8.89
C ASN A 125 -15.73 -8.79 -8.88
N GLY A 126 -15.68 -7.90 -9.88
CA GLY A 126 -16.54 -6.72 -9.97
C GLY A 126 -16.17 -5.57 -9.01
N ALA A 127 -15.11 -5.71 -8.22
CA ALA A 127 -14.59 -4.64 -7.37
C ALA A 127 -13.59 -3.74 -8.12
N LYS A 128 -13.41 -2.53 -7.60
CA LYS A 128 -12.39 -1.59 -8.07
C LYS A 128 -11.50 -1.19 -6.91
N PHE A 129 -10.19 -1.29 -7.10
CA PHE A 129 -9.20 -0.85 -6.15
C PHE A 129 -8.26 0.16 -6.80
N ILE A 130 -8.07 1.28 -6.14
CA ILE A 130 -7.17 2.35 -6.57
C ILE A 130 -6.17 2.62 -5.45
N LEU A 131 -4.88 2.51 -5.75
CA LEU A 131 -3.78 2.71 -4.82
C LEU A 131 -2.99 3.95 -5.19
N CYS A 132 -2.75 4.80 -4.19
CA CYS A 132 -1.82 5.93 -4.29
C CYS A 132 -0.96 6.07 -3.03
N ASP A 133 0.00 6.97 -3.09
CA ASP A 133 0.86 7.32 -1.97
C ASP A 133 1.32 8.77 -2.11
N CYS A 134 0.62 9.69 -1.46
CA CYS A 134 0.85 11.13 -1.61
C CYS A 134 2.15 11.62 -0.96
N LYS A 135 2.65 10.92 0.06
CA LYS A 135 3.90 11.29 0.75
C LYS A 135 5.13 10.54 0.26
N GLY A 136 4.91 9.43 -0.46
CA GLY A 136 5.99 8.52 -0.85
C GLY A 136 6.50 7.66 0.32
N GLY A 137 7.08 6.52 -0.02
CA GLY A 137 7.63 5.57 0.96
C GLY A 137 6.61 4.57 1.54
N GLY A 138 5.33 4.73 1.24
CA GLY A 138 4.28 3.81 1.66
C GLY A 138 4.42 2.45 1.02
N THR A 139 4.15 1.39 1.80
CA THR A 139 4.43 0.01 1.37
C THR A 139 3.30 -0.96 1.71
N ILE A 140 3.00 -1.87 0.79
CA ILE A 140 2.15 -3.06 1.00
C ILE A 140 3.07 -4.28 1.07
N THR A 141 3.07 -4.99 2.21
CA THR A 141 4.04 -6.05 2.49
C THR A 141 3.49 -7.12 3.44
N HIS A 142 4.25 -8.18 3.64
CA HIS A 142 4.05 -9.15 4.72
C HIS A 142 5.07 -8.94 5.84
N SER A 143 4.66 -9.26 7.07
CA SER A 143 5.55 -9.29 8.23
C SER A 143 6.67 -10.31 8.05
N SER A 144 7.79 -10.09 8.72
CA SER A 144 8.90 -11.04 8.71
C SER A 144 8.44 -12.46 9.08
N GLY A 145 8.71 -13.42 8.21
CA GLY A 145 8.31 -14.81 8.36
C GLY A 145 6.87 -15.14 7.95
N ALA A 146 6.02 -14.13 7.70
CA ALA A 146 4.72 -14.34 7.08
C ALA A 146 4.87 -14.54 5.57
N LYS A 147 3.99 -15.36 4.97
CA LYS A 147 4.06 -15.68 3.54
C LYS A 147 2.71 -15.44 2.88
N GLY A 148 2.74 -14.77 1.75
CA GLY A 148 1.57 -14.48 0.93
C GLY A 148 1.84 -13.48 -0.17
N LYS A 149 0.79 -13.09 -0.88
CA LYS A 149 0.84 -12.17 -2.02
C LYS A 149 0.54 -10.74 -1.56
N GLY A 150 1.09 -9.76 -2.25
CA GLY A 150 0.74 -8.35 -2.00
C GLY A 150 -0.72 -8.09 -2.35
N VAL A 151 -1.07 -8.16 -3.63
CA VAL A 151 -2.43 -7.90 -4.13
C VAL A 151 -2.89 -9.04 -5.04
N ARG A 152 -4.13 -9.50 -4.82
CA ARG A 152 -4.81 -10.42 -5.75
C ARG A 152 -5.98 -9.72 -6.42
N VAL A 153 -6.08 -9.84 -7.74
CA VAL A 153 -7.09 -9.17 -8.56
C VAL A 153 -7.98 -10.22 -9.22
N GLY A 154 -9.25 -10.23 -8.83
CA GLY A 154 -10.25 -11.15 -9.36
C GLY A 154 -10.16 -12.58 -8.83
N GLY A 155 -10.92 -13.45 -9.42
CA GLY A 155 -11.04 -14.86 -9.11
C GLY A 155 -11.75 -15.63 -10.24
N SER A 156 -12.47 -16.70 -9.94
CA SER A 156 -13.11 -17.57 -10.93
C SER A 156 -14.48 -17.07 -11.46
N ASP A 157 -15.05 -16.02 -10.89
CA ASP A 157 -16.33 -15.44 -11.31
C ASP A 157 -16.13 -14.60 -12.59
N PRO A 158 -17.08 -14.53 -13.53
CA PRO A 158 -16.96 -13.79 -14.79
C PRO A 158 -16.88 -12.25 -14.64
N ALA A 159 -17.29 -11.68 -13.51
CA ALA A 159 -17.20 -10.24 -13.29
C ALA A 159 -15.76 -9.81 -13.06
N ALA A 160 -15.15 -9.06 -13.99
CA ALA A 160 -13.76 -8.64 -13.91
C ALA A 160 -13.53 -7.63 -12.78
N ALA A 161 -12.47 -7.87 -11.99
CA ALA A 161 -11.96 -6.91 -11.01
C ALA A 161 -11.06 -5.87 -11.69
N THR A 162 -10.89 -4.71 -11.07
CA THR A 162 -9.96 -3.68 -11.56
C THR A 162 -9.05 -3.21 -10.44
N PHE A 163 -7.75 -3.18 -10.70
CA PHE A 163 -6.76 -2.55 -9.86
C PHE A 163 -6.02 -1.47 -10.66
N SER A 164 -5.91 -0.26 -10.11
CA SER A 164 -5.13 0.84 -10.66
C SER A 164 -4.12 1.33 -9.62
N MET A 165 -2.84 1.35 -9.97
CA MET A 165 -1.76 1.77 -9.08
C MET A 165 -1.13 3.05 -9.62
N TYR A 166 -1.21 4.13 -8.84
CA TYR A 166 -0.63 5.44 -9.17
C TYR A 166 0.62 5.75 -8.35
N GLY A 167 0.80 5.08 -7.20
CA GLY A 167 1.94 5.28 -6.32
C GLY A 167 2.02 4.22 -5.22
N GLY A 168 3.01 4.35 -4.35
CA GLY A 168 3.32 3.39 -3.30
C GLY A 168 4.19 2.24 -3.79
N THR A 169 4.51 1.33 -2.87
CA THR A 169 5.38 0.19 -3.14
C THR A 169 4.70 -1.11 -2.72
N ILE A 170 4.73 -2.12 -3.57
CA ILE A 170 4.33 -3.50 -3.24
C ILE A 170 5.61 -4.32 -3.17
N SER A 171 6.08 -4.65 -1.96
CA SER A 171 7.38 -5.30 -1.81
C SER A 171 7.47 -6.25 -0.63
N GLY A 172 8.49 -7.12 -0.66
CA GLY A 172 8.77 -8.04 0.44
C GLY A 172 7.68 -9.10 0.64
N ASN A 173 6.84 -9.33 -0.35
CA ASN A 173 5.82 -10.37 -0.30
C ASN A 173 6.44 -11.69 -0.76
N HIS A 174 6.25 -12.74 0.03
CA HIS A 174 6.77 -14.07 -0.23
C HIS A 174 5.60 -15.05 -0.41
N ALA A 175 5.30 -15.37 -1.65
CA ALA A 175 4.24 -16.33 -1.95
C ALA A 175 4.80 -17.76 -2.02
N ASP A 176 4.14 -18.69 -1.32
CA ASP A 176 4.46 -20.10 -1.35
C ASP A 176 3.17 -20.95 -1.57
N ASP A 177 2.36 -20.57 -2.51
CA ASP A 177 1.11 -21.27 -2.81
C ASP A 177 1.37 -22.50 -3.71
N PRO A 178 1.29 -23.73 -3.18
CA PRO A 178 1.61 -24.94 -3.95
C PRO A 178 0.53 -25.33 -4.97
N ARG A 179 -0.56 -24.56 -5.07
CA ARG A 179 -1.62 -24.85 -6.04
C ARG A 179 -1.20 -24.45 -7.44
N SER A 180 -1.48 -25.31 -8.41
CA SER A 180 -1.26 -24.96 -9.81
C SER A 180 -2.06 -23.71 -10.19
N GLY A 181 -1.42 -22.77 -10.86
CA GLY A 181 -2.04 -21.52 -11.28
C GLY A 181 -1.96 -20.38 -10.26
N ALA A 182 -1.06 -20.44 -9.29
CA ALA A 182 -0.94 -19.46 -8.22
C ALA A 182 0.35 -18.63 -8.30
N GLY A 183 0.59 -17.90 -9.37
CA GLY A 183 1.74 -16.99 -9.51
C GLY A 183 1.47 -15.57 -8.99
N GLY A 184 2.49 -14.71 -8.99
CA GLY A 184 2.38 -13.28 -8.66
C GLY A 184 2.54 -12.96 -7.18
N ALA A 185 3.77 -13.03 -6.65
CA ALA A 185 4.01 -12.68 -5.25
C ALA A 185 3.70 -11.20 -4.97
N GLY A 186 4.07 -10.29 -5.86
CA GLY A 186 3.65 -8.88 -5.76
C GLY A 186 2.17 -8.71 -6.10
N VAL A 187 1.79 -9.01 -7.35
CA VAL A 187 0.41 -8.87 -7.86
C VAL A 187 0.02 -10.10 -8.68
N GLU A 188 -1.05 -10.76 -8.28
CA GLU A 188 -1.70 -11.84 -9.04
C GLU A 188 -2.97 -11.32 -9.70
N ILE A 189 -3.12 -11.55 -11.02
CA ILE A 189 -4.32 -11.18 -11.79
C ILE A 189 -4.96 -12.45 -12.32
N GLN A 190 -6.02 -12.93 -11.69
CA GLN A 190 -6.72 -14.15 -12.14
C GLN A 190 -7.80 -13.86 -13.18
N ASN A 191 -8.69 -12.92 -12.89
CA ASN A 191 -9.72 -12.46 -13.81
C ASN A 191 -9.98 -10.99 -13.56
N GLY A 192 -9.36 -10.13 -14.33
CA GLY A 192 -9.46 -8.70 -14.13
C GLY A 192 -8.40 -7.93 -14.88
N THR A 193 -8.32 -6.66 -14.53
CA THR A 193 -7.36 -5.73 -15.15
C THR A 193 -6.53 -5.06 -14.08
N PHE A 194 -5.22 -5.11 -14.23
CA PHE A 194 -4.29 -4.29 -13.46
C PHE A 194 -3.66 -3.25 -14.39
N LYS A 195 -3.79 -1.98 -14.01
CA LYS A 195 -3.17 -0.83 -14.68
C LYS A 195 -2.18 -0.17 -13.74
N MET A 196 -0.92 -0.11 -14.13
CA MET A 196 0.14 0.53 -13.39
C MET A 196 0.51 1.85 -14.05
N TYR A 197 0.19 2.96 -13.42
CA TYR A 197 0.53 4.31 -13.87
C TYR A 197 1.77 4.85 -13.18
N GLY A 198 2.09 4.33 -11.98
CA GLY A 198 3.24 4.71 -11.18
C GLY A 198 3.44 3.76 -10.00
N GLY A 199 4.39 4.09 -9.12
CA GLY A 199 4.76 3.26 -7.97
C GLY A 199 5.80 2.21 -8.30
N THR A 200 6.05 1.30 -7.35
CA THR A 200 7.10 0.28 -7.45
C THR A 200 6.57 -1.10 -7.03
N ILE A 201 6.96 -2.14 -7.76
CA ILE A 201 6.75 -3.54 -7.39
C ILE A 201 8.13 -4.18 -7.34
N SER A 202 8.66 -4.44 -6.12
CA SER A 202 10.04 -4.91 -5.95
C SER A 202 10.20 -5.90 -4.82
N ASP A 203 11.30 -6.66 -4.88
CA ASP A 203 11.70 -7.57 -3.80
C ASP A 203 10.62 -8.58 -3.39
N ASN A 204 9.73 -8.94 -4.32
CA ASN A 204 8.74 -9.99 -4.11
C ASN A 204 9.30 -11.33 -4.59
N TYR A 205 8.98 -12.39 -3.86
CA TYR A 205 9.52 -13.72 -4.13
C TYR A 205 8.41 -14.76 -4.24
N GLU A 206 8.35 -15.44 -5.38
CA GLU A 206 7.48 -16.58 -5.62
C GLU A 206 8.27 -17.89 -5.45
N GLU A 207 7.95 -18.65 -4.38
CA GLU A 207 8.63 -19.90 -4.02
C GLU A 207 7.97 -21.14 -4.63
N ASN A 208 6.89 -21.00 -5.38
CA ASN A 208 6.13 -22.16 -5.82
C ASN A 208 6.88 -23.01 -6.87
N ALA A 209 7.47 -24.10 -6.43
CA ALA A 209 8.17 -25.07 -7.30
C ALA A 209 7.22 -25.99 -8.10
N GLY A 210 5.91 -25.91 -7.92
CA GLY A 210 4.91 -26.83 -8.48
C GLY A 210 4.03 -26.27 -9.57
N SER A 211 4.10 -24.96 -9.87
CA SER A 211 3.27 -24.35 -10.91
C SER A 211 4.10 -23.91 -12.13
N ASN A 212 3.46 -23.97 -13.29
CA ASN A 212 4.00 -23.40 -14.52
C ASN A 212 3.59 -21.93 -14.69
N TYR A 213 3.24 -21.24 -13.59
CA TYR A 213 2.64 -19.91 -13.58
C TYR A 213 3.31 -19.02 -12.55
N GLY A 214 4.64 -19.04 -12.46
CA GLY A 214 5.40 -18.16 -11.60
C GLY A 214 5.33 -16.71 -12.08
N GLY A 215 5.67 -15.81 -11.20
CA GLY A 215 5.84 -14.37 -11.47
C GLY A 215 6.16 -13.71 -10.16
N GLY A 216 7.42 -13.34 -9.93
CA GLY A 216 7.80 -12.71 -8.66
C GLY A 216 7.07 -11.38 -8.46
N GLY A 217 7.13 -10.50 -9.45
CA GLY A 217 6.47 -9.19 -9.40
C GLY A 217 4.99 -9.27 -9.75
N VAL A 218 4.67 -9.58 -11.00
CA VAL A 218 3.29 -9.62 -11.54
C VAL A 218 3.07 -10.92 -12.30
N CYS A 219 1.93 -11.58 -12.05
CA CYS A 219 1.47 -12.68 -12.87
C CYS A 219 0.05 -12.40 -13.38
N ALA A 220 -0.13 -12.39 -14.70
CA ALA A 220 -1.43 -12.29 -15.35
C ALA A 220 -1.81 -13.64 -15.94
N HIS A 221 -2.87 -14.24 -15.41
CA HIS A 221 -3.45 -15.49 -15.93
C HIS A 221 -4.28 -15.22 -17.20
N THR A 222 -4.69 -16.29 -17.90
CA THR A 222 -5.38 -16.24 -19.20
C THR A 222 -6.54 -15.24 -19.29
N SER A 223 -7.26 -15.00 -18.20
CA SER A 223 -8.34 -14.00 -18.12
C SER A 223 -7.92 -12.69 -17.49
N GLY A 224 -6.64 -12.55 -17.17
CA GLY A 224 -6.06 -11.34 -16.58
C GLY A 224 -5.43 -10.45 -17.63
N THR A 225 -5.52 -9.14 -17.41
CA THR A 225 -4.86 -8.15 -18.26
C THR A 225 -3.96 -7.26 -17.42
N PHE A 226 -2.71 -7.13 -17.82
CA PHE A 226 -1.76 -6.18 -17.23
C PHE A 226 -1.38 -5.12 -18.25
N THR A 227 -1.46 -3.86 -17.85
CA THR A 227 -0.99 -2.73 -18.66
C THR A 227 -0.14 -1.81 -17.80
N MET A 228 1.06 -1.51 -18.25
CA MET A 228 1.99 -0.62 -17.58
C MET A 228 2.19 0.66 -18.40
N TYR A 229 1.80 1.79 -17.82
CA TYR A 229 2.00 3.13 -18.38
C TYR A 229 3.22 3.82 -17.76
N GLY A 230 3.59 3.42 -16.52
CA GLY A 230 4.73 3.97 -15.78
C GLY A 230 4.99 3.17 -14.51
N GLY A 231 5.97 3.62 -13.72
CA GLY A 231 6.41 2.93 -12.51
C GLY A 231 7.61 2.04 -12.73
N ILE A 232 7.94 1.22 -11.73
CA ILE A 232 9.13 0.35 -11.71
C ILE A 232 8.73 -1.05 -11.26
N ILE A 233 9.20 -2.08 -11.97
CA ILE A 233 9.15 -3.48 -11.54
C ILE A 233 10.58 -3.98 -11.54
N SER A 234 11.17 -4.24 -10.35
CA SER A 234 12.57 -4.61 -10.20
C SER A 234 12.77 -5.61 -9.05
N ASP A 235 13.89 -6.32 -9.11
CA ASP A 235 14.39 -7.16 -8.01
C ASP A 235 13.42 -8.24 -7.51
N ASN A 236 12.39 -8.55 -8.29
CA ASN A 236 11.46 -9.62 -7.99
C ASN A 236 12.03 -10.96 -8.46
N GLN A 237 11.71 -12.04 -7.77
CA GLN A 237 12.23 -13.37 -8.01
C GLN A 237 11.12 -14.41 -8.10
N SER A 238 11.31 -15.41 -8.93
CA SER A 238 10.46 -16.61 -9.01
C SER A 238 11.35 -17.84 -9.25
N VAL A 239 11.00 -18.96 -8.66
CA VAL A 239 11.73 -20.23 -8.86
C VAL A 239 11.32 -20.95 -10.14
N THR A 240 10.20 -20.60 -10.74
CA THR A 240 9.63 -21.32 -11.91
C THR A 240 9.64 -20.52 -13.20
N ASP A 241 9.39 -19.20 -13.14
CA ASP A 241 9.22 -18.35 -14.30
C ASP A 241 9.95 -17.01 -14.15
N ALA A 242 9.43 -15.95 -14.80
CA ALA A 242 10.05 -14.64 -14.77
C ALA A 242 9.96 -14.01 -13.37
N GLY A 243 11.06 -13.49 -12.87
CA GLY A 243 11.05 -12.69 -11.65
C GLY A 243 10.18 -11.44 -11.77
N GLY A 244 10.21 -10.75 -12.90
CA GLY A 244 9.47 -9.50 -13.11
C GLY A 244 7.98 -9.71 -13.41
N VAL A 245 7.65 -10.06 -14.65
CA VAL A 245 6.26 -10.20 -15.15
C VAL A 245 6.11 -11.50 -15.92
N THR A 246 5.07 -12.23 -15.62
CA THR A 246 4.63 -13.44 -16.37
C THR A 246 3.21 -13.24 -16.86
N VAL A 247 2.94 -13.65 -18.12
CA VAL A 247 1.61 -13.69 -18.73
C VAL A 247 1.38 -15.11 -19.24
N VAL A 248 0.30 -15.75 -18.85
CA VAL A 248 -0.04 -17.16 -19.13
C VAL A 248 -1.43 -17.34 -19.72
#